data_923479f5cdf5db394d01d058b1eb95af
#
_entry.id   923479f5cdf5db394d01d058b1eb95af
#
_cell.length_a   1.000
_cell.length_b   1.000
_cell.length_c   1.000
_cell.angle_alpha   90.00
_cell.angle_beta   90.00
_cell.angle_gamma   90.00
#
_symmetry.space_group_name_H-M   'P 1'
#
loop_
_entity.id
_entity.type
_entity.pdbx_description
1 polymer ?
#
loop_
_entity_poly.entity_id
_entity_poly.type
_entity_poly.pdbx_seq_one_letter_code
_entity_poly.pdbx_strand_id
1 'polypeptide(L)'
;MSAIKDGGSTVTLKGKDYRLLFSLNALDEIQTKFGGYDKLDEVFNKDNPDWVKDTKWLLTLLINEGLLEEDENAQILTEQQTGRLIHMGNLAEVQRAIYASFAAGTAG
;
A
#
# COMPACT_ATOMS: atom_id res chain seq x y z
N MET A 1 -16.26 10.98 -6.26
CA MET A 1 -15.45 10.86 -6.10
C MET A 1 -14.39 11.34 -5.26
N SER A 2 -14.64 11.44 -4.12
CA SER A 2 -13.75 12.03 -3.17
C SER A 2 -12.54 11.19 -2.84
N ALA A 3 -12.57 9.92 -3.09
CA ALA A 3 -11.43 9.06 -2.77
C ALA A 3 -10.15 9.51 -3.45
N ILE A 4 -10.26 10.05 -4.65
CA ILE A 4 -9.08 10.50 -5.37
C ILE A 4 -8.45 11.70 -4.72
N LYS A 5 -9.26 12.55 -4.13
CA LYS A 5 -8.77 13.77 -3.51
C LYS A 5 -7.93 13.51 -2.27
N ASP A 6 -8.08 12.33 -1.68
CA ASP A 6 -7.39 12.00 -0.44
C ASP A 6 -6.03 11.38 -0.66
N GLY A 7 -5.62 11.22 -1.90
CA GLY A 7 -4.36 10.55 -2.19
C GLY A 7 -4.42 9.05 -1.99
N GLY A 8 -5.63 8.50 -2.00
CA GLY A 8 -5.83 7.09 -1.74
C GLY A 8 -6.41 6.34 -2.91
N SER A 9 -6.38 5.03 -2.80
CA SER A 9 -7.08 4.13 -3.70
C SER A 9 -7.71 3.05 -2.86
N THR A 10 -8.54 2.21 -3.46
CA THR A 10 -9.24 1.16 -2.73
C THR A 10 -8.98 -0.18 -3.40
N VAL A 11 -8.80 -1.21 -2.60
CA VAL A 11 -8.70 -2.58 -3.09
C VAL A 11 -9.62 -3.45 -2.25
N THR A 12 -10.29 -4.39 -2.89
CA THR A 12 -11.17 -5.33 -2.21
C THR A 12 -10.43 -6.65 -2.01
N LEU A 13 -10.29 -7.05 -0.76
CA LEU A 13 -9.58 -8.28 -0.40
C LEU A 13 -10.47 -9.09 0.52
N LYS A 14 -10.76 -10.32 0.11
CA LYS A 14 -11.62 -11.24 0.89
C LYS A 14 -12.97 -10.59 1.24
N GLY A 15 -13.54 -9.89 0.25
CA GLY A 15 -14.86 -9.30 0.41
C GLY A 15 -14.91 -8.03 1.23
N LYS A 16 -13.76 -7.49 1.60
CA LYS A 16 -13.71 -6.24 2.37
C LYS A 16 -12.90 -5.21 1.61
N ASP A 17 -13.37 -3.97 1.62
CA ASP A 17 -12.68 -2.88 0.96
C ASP A 17 -11.64 -2.27 1.89
N TYR A 18 -10.43 -2.13 1.38
CA TYR A 18 -9.33 -1.49 2.11
C TYR A 18 -8.89 -0.26 1.33
N ARG A 19 -8.81 0.86 2.03
CA ARG A 19 -8.30 2.09 1.43
C ARG A 19 -6.80 2.14 1.61
N LEU A 20 -6.09 2.46 0.54
CA LEU A 20 -4.64 2.61 0.57
C LEU A 20 -4.34 4.11 0.51
N LEU A 21 -3.63 4.63 1.49
CA LEU A 21 -3.33 6.06 1.57
C LEU A 21 -1.83 6.29 1.51
N PHE A 22 -1.39 7.03 0.50
CA PHE A 22 0.01 7.40 0.35
C PHE A 22 0.21 8.77 1.03
N SER A 23 0.41 8.73 2.33
CA SER A 23 0.59 9.93 3.16
C SER A 23 2.07 10.32 3.20
N LEU A 24 2.37 11.46 3.79
CA LEU A 24 3.77 11.84 4.02
C LEU A 24 4.47 10.87 4.95
N ASN A 25 3.74 10.32 5.92
CA ASN A 25 4.32 9.30 6.78
C ASN A 25 4.68 8.06 5.98
N ALA A 26 3.83 7.67 5.03
CA ALA A 26 4.13 6.54 4.16
C ALA A 26 5.36 6.84 3.31
N LEU A 27 5.44 8.03 2.75
CA LEU A 27 6.59 8.42 1.95
C LEU A 27 7.89 8.35 2.76
N ASP A 28 7.85 8.85 4.00
CA ASP A 28 9.00 8.83 4.87
C ASP A 28 9.47 7.39 5.13
N GLU A 29 8.53 6.50 5.42
CA GLU A 29 8.86 5.09 5.66
C GLU A 29 9.44 4.44 4.40
N ILE A 30 8.88 4.76 3.25
CA ILE A 30 9.35 4.21 1.98
C ILE A 30 10.77 4.69 1.69
N GLN A 31 11.04 5.97 1.88
CA GLN A 31 12.37 6.49 1.65
C GLN A 31 13.39 5.87 2.59
N THR A 32 13.00 5.66 3.83
CA THR A 32 13.88 5.04 4.81
C THR A 32 14.20 3.59 4.43
N LYS A 33 13.19 2.86 3.98
CA LYS A 33 13.38 1.43 3.68
C LYS A 33 14.09 1.20 2.36
N PHE A 34 13.74 1.94 1.32
CA PHE A 34 14.23 1.67 -0.04
C PHE A 34 15.28 2.65 -0.51
N GLY A 35 15.50 3.72 0.21
CA GLY A 35 16.48 4.72 -0.17
C GLY A 35 15.96 5.79 -1.11
N GLY A 36 14.72 5.67 -1.56
CA GLY A 36 14.12 6.67 -2.43
C GLY A 36 12.80 6.21 -2.99
N TYR A 37 11.96 7.18 -3.26
CA TYR A 37 10.64 6.92 -3.82
C TYR A 37 10.74 6.29 -5.22
N ASP A 38 11.76 6.68 -5.97
CA ASP A 38 11.96 6.18 -7.32
C ASP A 38 12.40 4.72 -7.36
N LYS A 39 12.69 4.12 -6.22
CA LYS A 39 13.07 2.71 -6.16
C LYS A 39 11.88 1.77 -6.11
N LEU A 40 10.67 2.31 -6.05
CA LEU A 40 9.48 1.49 -5.90
C LEU A 40 9.25 0.54 -7.07
N ASP A 41 9.68 0.92 -8.27
CA ASP A 41 9.53 0.04 -9.42
C ASP A 41 10.27 -1.29 -9.23
N GLU A 42 11.32 -1.27 -8.44
CA GLU A 42 12.12 -2.47 -8.20
C GLU A 42 11.43 -3.43 -7.25
N VAL A 43 10.49 -2.93 -6.45
CA VAL A 43 9.80 -3.76 -5.48
C VAL A 43 9.05 -4.90 -6.16
N PHE A 44 8.39 -4.60 -7.29
CA PHE A 44 7.57 -5.57 -7.99
C PHE A 44 8.32 -6.33 -9.07
N ASN A 45 9.62 -6.07 -9.20
CA ASN A 45 10.44 -6.77 -10.17
C ASN A 45 10.69 -8.19 -9.68
N LYS A 46 10.39 -9.17 -10.51
CA LYS A 46 10.53 -10.59 -10.13
C LYS A 46 11.98 -10.97 -9.86
N ASP A 47 12.93 -10.16 -10.32
CA ASP A 47 14.33 -10.39 -10.04
C ASP A 47 14.72 -9.95 -8.63
N ASN A 48 13.85 -9.20 -7.97
CA ASN A 48 14.08 -8.80 -6.59
C ASN A 48 13.73 -9.99 -5.68
N PRO A 49 14.71 -10.57 -4.96
CA PRO A 49 14.43 -11.74 -4.14
C PRO A 49 13.45 -11.47 -3.00
N ASP A 50 13.28 -10.21 -2.63
CA ASP A 50 12.40 -9.82 -1.53
C ASP A 50 11.07 -9.23 -2.01
N TRP A 51 10.72 -9.42 -3.28
CA TRP A 51 9.54 -8.75 -3.83
C TRP A 51 8.24 -9.09 -3.09
N VAL A 52 8.12 -10.32 -2.61
CA VAL A 52 6.94 -10.73 -1.85
C VAL A 52 6.90 -10.01 -0.51
N LYS A 53 8.03 -10.01 0.19
CA LYS A 53 8.13 -9.32 1.49
C LYS A 53 7.87 -7.83 1.35
N ASP A 54 8.45 -7.24 0.32
CA ASP A 54 8.32 -5.81 0.10
C ASP A 54 6.90 -5.43 -0.30
N THR A 55 6.24 -6.25 -1.10
CA THR A 55 4.84 -6.02 -1.45
C THR A 55 3.96 -6.07 -0.20
N LYS A 56 4.18 -7.06 0.64
CA LYS A 56 3.46 -7.20 1.90
C LYS A 56 3.66 -5.98 2.79
N TRP A 57 4.90 -5.55 2.90
CA TRP A 57 5.25 -4.39 3.73
C TRP A 57 4.56 -3.12 3.22
N LEU A 58 4.63 -2.89 1.91
CA LEU A 58 4.00 -1.72 1.31
C LEU A 58 2.49 -1.71 1.51
N LEU A 59 1.86 -2.83 1.24
CA LEU A 59 0.41 -2.91 1.37
C LEU A 59 -0.01 -2.65 2.82
N THR A 60 0.72 -3.26 3.76
CA THR A 60 0.43 -3.07 5.18
C THR A 60 0.54 -1.60 5.57
N LEU A 61 1.61 -0.96 5.13
CA LEU A 61 1.83 0.46 5.42
C LEU A 61 0.68 1.31 4.89
N LEU A 62 0.31 1.11 3.63
CA LEU A 62 -0.70 1.96 3.00
C LEU A 62 -2.09 1.71 3.57
N ILE A 63 -2.43 0.47 3.88
CA ILE A 63 -3.70 0.16 4.51
C ILE A 63 -3.76 0.82 5.90
N ASN A 64 -2.68 0.68 6.67
CA ASN A 64 -2.68 1.20 8.02
C ASN A 64 -2.75 2.73 8.03
N GLU A 65 -2.10 3.39 7.06
CA GLU A 65 -2.24 4.84 6.96
C GLU A 65 -3.68 5.24 6.66
N GLY A 66 -4.35 4.49 5.81
CA GLY A 66 -5.76 4.73 5.53
C GLY A 66 -6.64 4.55 6.76
N LEU A 67 -6.38 3.50 7.52
CA LEU A 67 -7.14 3.24 8.74
C LEU A 67 -6.93 4.34 9.78
N LEU A 68 -5.69 4.73 9.98
CA LEU A 68 -5.35 5.73 11.00
C LEU A 68 -5.83 7.12 10.61
N GLU A 69 -5.91 7.39 9.33
CA GLU A 69 -6.41 8.67 8.87
C GLU A 69 -7.89 8.82 9.18
N GLU A 70 -8.65 7.73 9.12
CA GLU A 70 -10.06 7.75 9.44
C GLU A 70 -10.33 7.73 10.93
N ASP A 71 -9.47 7.03 11.69
CA ASP A 71 -9.64 6.88 13.13
C ASP A 71 -8.26 6.63 13.73
N GLU A 72 -7.73 7.61 14.46
CA GLU A 72 -6.39 7.47 15.00
C GLU A 72 -6.27 6.35 16.03
N ASN A 73 -7.40 5.83 16.50
CA ASN A 73 -7.42 4.70 17.42
C ASN A 73 -7.74 3.39 16.72
N ALA A 74 -7.73 3.38 15.38
CA ALA A 74 -8.07 2.18 14.62
C ALA A 74 -7.08 1.05 14.92
N GLN A 75 -7.59 -0.16 14.88
CA GLN A 75 -6.75 -1.34 15.01
C GLN A 75 -6.09 -1.60 13.67
N ILE A 76 -4.78 -1.44 13.61
CA ILE A 76 -4.05 -1.61 12.36
C ILE A 76 -3.68 -3.08 12.15
N LEU A 77 -3.28 -3.40 10.93
CA LEU A 77 -2.93 -4.75 10.55
C LEU A 77 -1.43 -5.00 10.75
N THR A 78 -1.09 -6.25 11.06
CA THR A 78 0.30 -6.68 11.01
C THR A 78 0.61 -7.15 9.59
N GLU A 79 1.89 -7.25 9.26
CA GLU A 79 2.29 -7.78 7.96
C GLU A 79 1.80 -9.21 7.75
N GLN A 80 1.74 -9.97 8.81
CA GLN A 80 1.25 -11.33 8.74
C GLN A 80 -0.22 -11.37 8.37
N GLN A 81 -1.01 -10.48 8.96
CA GLN A 81 -2.43 -10.38 8.63
C GLN A 81 -2.62 -9.95 7.18
N THR A 82 -1.85 -8.97 6.75
CA THR A 82 -1.90 -8.51 5.36
C THR A 82 -1.54 -9.64 4.41
N GLY A 83 -0.52 -10.41 4.76
CA GLY A 83 -0.07 -11.51 3.93
C GLY A 83 -1.15 -12.57 3.70
N ARG A 84 -2.07 -12.71 4.65
CA ARG A 84 -3.18 -13.65 4.48
C ARG A 84 -4.26 -13.14 3.54
N LEU A 85 -4.24 -11.85 3.23
CA LEU A 85 -5.20 -11.24 2.33
C LEU A 85 -4.74 -11.30 0.88
N ILE A 86 -3.45 -11.55 0.64
CA ILE A 86 -2.87 -11.56 -0.69
C ILE A 86 -2.63 -12.99 -1.13
N HIS A 87 -3.00 -13.30 -2.37
CA HIS A 87 -2.65 -14.58 -2.98
C HIS A 87 -2.38 -14.32 -4.46
N MET A 88 -1.91 -15.34 -5.15
CA MET A 88 -1.52 -15.14 -6.55
C MET A 88 -2.68 -14.65 -7.42
N GLY A 89 -3.90 -15.02 -7.04
CA GLY A 89 -5.08 -14.63 -7.81
C GLY A 89 -5.44 -13.17 -7.72
N ASN A 90 -5.05 -12.47 -6.64
CA ASN A 90 -5.37 -11.06 -6.47
C ASN A 90 -4.13 -10.15 -6.47
N LEU A 91 -2.96 -10.72 -6.69
CA LEU A 91 -1.71 -9.97 -6.61
C LEU A 91 -1.67 -8.80 -7.61
N ALA A 92 -2.14 -9.03 -8.83
CA ALA A 92 -2.13 -7.97 -9.84
C ALA A 92 -3.01 -6.80 -9.43
N GLU A 93 -4.14 -7.08 -8.81
CA GLU A 93 -5.02 -6.03 -8.31
C GLU A 93 -4.39 -5.26 -7.17
N VAL A 94 -3.70 -5.96 -6.28
CA VAL A 94 -3.00 -5.34 -5.17
C VAL A 94 -1.92 -4.39 -5.70
N GLN A 95 -1.12 -4.84 -6.66
CA GLN A 95 -0.07 -4.01 -7.23
C GLN A 95 -0.64 -2.79 -7.92
N ARG A 96 -1.75 -2.98 -8.65
CA ARG A 96 -2.40 -1.86 -9.32
C ARG A 96 -2.91 -0.82 -8.31
N ALA A 97 -3.49 -1.29 -7.21
CA ALA A 97 -3.99 -0.39 -6.18
C ALA A 97 -2.85 0.38 -5.52
N ILE A 98 -1.71 -0.27 -5.29
CA ILE A 98 -0.55 0.39 -4.71
C ILE A 98 -0.08 1.51 -5.65
N TYR A 99 0.07 1.21 -6.94
CA TYR A 99 0.49 2.23 -7.90
C TYR A 99 -0.53 3.36 -7.99
N ALA A 100 -1.83 3.03 -7.93
CA ALA A 100 -2.87 4.04 -7.98
C ALA A 100 -2.79 4.97 -6.77
N SER A 101 -2.44 4.44 -5.60
CA SER A 101 -2.30 5.28 -4.41
C SER A 101 -1.13 6.25 -4.56
N PHE A 102 -0.03 5.80 -5.18
CA PHE A 102 1.10 6.70 -5.43
C PHE A 102 0.71 7.80 -6.39
N ALA A 103 0.02 7.46 -7.47
CA ALA A 103 -0.39 8.44 -8.47
C ALA A 103 -1.33 9.47 -7.84
N ALA A 104 -2.27 9.01 -7.02
CA ALA A 104 -3.20 9.92 -6.36
C ALA A 104 -2.48 10.83 -5.37
N GLY A 105 -1.51 10.28 -4.63
CA GLY A 105 -0.76 11.04 -3.65
C GLY A 105 0.14 12.08 -4.26
N THR A 106 0.64 11.83 -5.48
CA THR A 106 1.57 12.75 -6.13
C THR A 106 0.88 13.72 -7.08
N ALA A 107 -0.36 13.43 -7.47
CA ALA A 107 -1.07 14.27 -8.40
C ALA A 107 -1.61 15.56 -7.77
N GLY A 108 -1.74 15.53 -6.46
CA GLY A 108 -2.27 16.67 -5.76
C GLY A 108 -1.26 17.74 -5.53
#